data_dd0be9bcf6c18cd7e7a8cbfab2141c8c
#
_entry.id   dd0be9bcf6c18cd7e7a8cbfab2141c8c
#
_cell.length_a   1.000
_cell.length_b   1.000
_cell.length_c   1.000
_cell.angle_alpha   90.00
_cell.angle_beta   90.00
_cell.angle_gamma   90.00
#
_symmetry.space_group_name_H-M   'P 1'
#
loop_
_entity.id
_entity.type
_entity.pdbx_description
1 polymer ?
#
loop_
_entity_poly.entity_id
_entity_poly.type
_entity_poly.pdbx_seq_one_letter_code
_entity_poly.pdbx_strand_id
1 'polypeptide(L)'
;LYFKQKNILNNWVLYFLSFLRFILITLIALLLLEPVIKSTTKFFEKPIVVILQDSSKSIKKNILNELNNFSDQLKDFDVYKYHFSDKIYDGFTDVNNGLYTNYSNALDDISSRFSNKNLSSIVLASDGMYNKGSNPLYSNNSSIPIHVIGLGDTTILKDIRITNVKNNDIVFLGNSFISDIYIESDKFKGRSTVLKIEHKGN
;
A
#
# COMPACT_ATOMS: atom_id res chain seq x y z
N LEU A 1 5.93 14.79 -73.21
CA LEU A 1 5.18 15.95 -73.70
C LEU A 1 6.09 17.11 -74.08
N TYR A 2 7.16 17.43 -73.29
CA TYR A 2 8.05 18.58 -73.56
C TYR A 2 8.99 18.41 -74.77
N PHE A 3 9.36 17.20 -75.16
CA PHE A 3 10.23 16.94 -76.33
C PHE A 3 9.57 17.29 -77.68
N LYS A 4 8.23 17.46 -77.73
CA LYS A 4 7.53 17.83 -78.99
C LYS A 4 7.48 19.34 -79.24
N GLN A 5 7.88 20.19 -78.26
CA GLN A 5 7.88 21.65 -78.33
C GLN A 5 9.28 22.25 -78.44
N LYS A 6 10.26 21.51 -78.98
CA LYS A 6 11.69 21.85 -79.06
C LYS A 6 11.97 23.14 -79.84
N ASN A 7 11.03 23.71 -80.57
CA ASN A 7 11.22 24.86 -81.38
C ASN A 7 10.82 26.22 -80.76
N ILE A 8 10.32 26.29 -79.53
CA ILE A 8 9.81 27.52 -78.94
C ILE A 8 10.53 27.95 -77.66
N LEU A 9 11.24 27.03 -76.98
CA LEU A 9 11.91 27.33 -75.69
C LEU A 9 13.41 27.02 -75.78
N ASN A 10 14.20 27.86 -75.14
CA ASN A 10 15.67 27.68 -75.05
C ASN A 10 15.89 26.35 -74.24
N ASN A 11 16.89 25.55 -74.67
CA ASN A 11 17.24 24.26 -74.08
C ASN A 11 17.48 24.33 -72.56
N TRP A 12 18.00 25.42 -72.05
CA TRP A 12 18.20 25.66 -70.63
C TRP A 12 16.89 25.72 -69.86
N VAL A 13 15.86 26.36 -70.39
CA VAL A 13 14.51 26.44 -69.81
C VAL A 13 13.85 25.05 -69.76
N LEU A 14 14.06 24.23 -70.78
CA LEU A 14 13.52 22.86 -70.82
C LEU A 14 14.15 21.98 -69.72
N TYR A 15 15.47 22.08 -69.49
CA TYR A 15 16.12 21.35 -68.41
C TYR A 15 15.64 21.84 -67.02
N PHE A 16 15.53 23.14 -66.83
CA PHE A 16 15.02 23.73 -65.61
C PHE A 16 13.57 23.25 -65.27
N LEU A 17 12.70 23.28 -66.25
CA LEU A 17 11.30 22.78 -66.11
C LEU A 17 11.27 21.29 -65.81
N SER A 18 12.11 20.50 -66.45
CA SER A 18 12.23 19.06 -66.16
C SER A 18 12.73 18.77 -64.74
N PHE A 19 13.68 19.54 -64.28
CA PHE A 19 14.21 19.46 -62.89
C PHE A 19 13.15 19.85 -61.86
N LEU A 20 12.39 20.93 -62.11
CA LEU A 20 11.32 21.37 -61.24
C LEU A 20 10.23 20.31 -61.11
N ARG A 21 9.88 19.67 -62.27
CA ARG A 21 8.88 18.58 -62.28
C ARG A 21 9.38 17.36 -61.51
N PHE A 22 10.64 17.01 -61.62
CA PHE A 22 11.25 15.92 -60.86
C PHE A 22 11.17 16.20 -59.35
N ILE A 23 11.52 17.41 -58.89
CA ILE A 23 11.40 17.83 -57.51
C ILE A 23 9.95 17.73 -57.03
N LEU A 24 8.98 18.19 -57.82
CA LEU A 24 7.56 18.14 -57.45
C LEU A 24 7.09 16.70 -57.28
N ILE A 25 7.45 15.82 -58.20
CA ILE A 25 7.03 14.40 -58.13
C ILE A 25 7.68 13.73 -56.91
N THR A 26 8.97 14.02 -56.67
CA THR A 26 9.69 13.48 -55.48
C THR A 26 9.08 13.97 -54.19
N LEU A 27 8.70 15.25 -54.09
CA LEU A 27 8.07 15.83 -52.93
C LEU A 27 6.68 15.19 -52.68
N ILE A 28 5.88 14.99 -53.71
CA ILE A 28 4.57 14.32 -53.62
C ILE A 28 4.77 12.87 -53.16
N ALA A 29 5.74 12.15 -53.74
CA ALA A 29 6.01 10.78 -53.34
C ALA A 29 6.45 10.70 -51.88
N LEU A 30 7.27 11.68 -51.41
CA LEU A 30 7.71 11.74 -50.01
C LEU A 30 6.55 12.05 -49.03
N LEU A 31 5.63 12.91 -49.46
CA LEU A 31 4.41 13.19 -48.68
C LEU A 31 3.46 11.98 -48.62
N LEU A 32 3.35 11.22 -49.72
CA LEU A 32 2.50 10.00 -49.78
C LEU A 32 3.09 8.84 -48.94
N LEU A 33 4.42 8.84 -48.74
CA LEU A 33 5.08 7.82 -47.90
C LEU A 33 4.75 7.97 -46.39
N GLU A 34 4.20 9.12 -45.97
CA GLU A 34 3.87 9.44 -44.56
C GLU A 34 4.98 8.95 -43.60
N PRO A 35 6.20 9.48 -43.69
CA PRO A 35 7.30 8.99 -42.85
C PRO A 35 6.97 9.24 -41.37
N VAL A 36 6.49 8.20 -40.66
CA VAL A 36 6.23 8.24 -39.22
C VAL A 36 7.58 8.20 -38.50
N ILE A 37 8.03 9.34 -38.03
CA ILE A 37 9.20 9.43 -37.15
C ILE A 37 8.74 9.06 -35.73
N LYS A 38 8.93 7.81 -35.32
CA LYS A 38 8.69 7.40 -33.93
C LYS A 38 9.82 7.92 -33.06
N SER A 39 9.61 9.07 -32.42
CA SER A 39 10.49 9.53 -31.34
C SER A 39 10.05 8.86 -30.05
N THR A 40 10.83 7.89 -29.57
CA THR A 40 10.58 7.25 -28.26
C THR A 40 11.39 8.00 -27.21
N THR A 41 10.77 8.92 -26.52
CA THR A 41 11.31 9.52 -25.30
C THR A 41 11.01 8.57 -24.13
N LYS A 42 12.07 8.05 -23.51
CA LYS A 42 11.94 7.27 -22.28
C LYS A 42 11.87 8.24 -21.11
N PHE A 43 10.70 8.39 -20.50
CA PHE A 43 10.55 9.06 -19.22
C PHE A 43 10.82 8.02 -18.12
N PHE A 44 11.82 8.29 -17.30
CA PHE A 44 12.06 7.50 -16.09
C PHE A 44 11.35 8.20 -14.94
N GLU A 45 10.21 7.68 -14.55
CA GLU A 45 9.55 8.07 -13.32
C GLU A 45 10.14 7.28 -12.16
N LYS A 46 10.52 7.97 -11.09
CA LYS A 46 10.95 7.30 -9.87
C LYS A 46 9.81 6.45 -9.32
N PRO A 47 10.11 5.23 -8.86
CA PRO A 47 9.08 4.42 -8.20
C PRO A 47 8.66 5.09 -6.89
N ILE A 48 7.36 5.02 -6.61
CA ILE A 48 6.77 5.61 -5.40
C ILE A 48 6.78 4.57 -4.27
N VAL A 49 7.18 5.02 -3.09
CA VAL A 49 7.03 4.27 -1.84
C VAL A 49 6.14 5.07 -0.90
N VAL A 50 5.08 4.44 -0.42
CA VAL A 50 4.18 5.02 0.58
C VAL A 50 4.53 4.46 1.95
N ILE A 51 4.76 5.33 2.94
CA ILE A 51 4.98 4.92 4.33
C ILE A 51 3.74 5.30 5.14
N LEU A 52 3.10 4.28 5.72
CA LEU A 52 1.91 4.40 6.57
C LEU A 52 2.29 4.18 8.03
N GLN A 53 2.17 5.20 8.84
CA GLN A 53 2.34 5.13 10.28
C GLN A 53 0.99 4.91 10.97
N ASP A 54 0.87 3.90 11.79
CA ASP A 54 -0.26 3.73 12.71
C ASP A 54 -0.17 4.75 13.85
N SER A 55 -1.20 5.54 14.03
CA SER A 55 -1.32 6.56 15.08
C SER A 55 -2.40 6.22 16.11
N SER A 56 -2.73 4.93 16.25
CA SER A 56 -3.67 4.44 17.26
C SER A 56 -3.06 4.48 18.67
N LYS A 57 -3.92 4.49 19.68
CA LYS A 57 -3.53 4.50 21.11
C LYS A 57 -2.74 3.27 21.56
N SER A 58 -2.80 2.16 20.82
CA SER A 58 -2.04 0.95 21.11
C SER A 58 -0.54 1.15 20.93
N ILE A 59 -0.14 2.07 20.04
CA ILE A 59 1.26 2.39 19.77
C ILE A 59 1.82 3.25 20.91
N LYS A 60 2.62 2.65 21.75
CA LYS A 60 3.24 3.32 22.91
C LYS A 60 4.58 4.00 22.58
N LYS A 61 5.27 3.53 21.55
CA LYS A 61 6.60 4.02 21.17
C LYS A 61 6.48 5.18 20.18
N ASN A 62 7.14 6.30 20.47
CA ASN A 62 7.33 7.35 19.48
C ASN A 62 8.44 6.95 18.51
N ILE A 63 8.09 6.78 17.25
CA ILE A 63 9.00 6.34 16.19
C ILE A 63 9.19 7.40 15.09
N LEU A 64 8.74 8.62 15.33
CA LEU A 64 8.76 9.69 14.34
C LEU A 64 10.15 9.92 13.75
N ASN A 65 11.19 10.00 14.61
CA ASN A 65 12.57 10.20 14.18
C ASN A 65 13.10 9.00 13.38
N GLU A 66 12.75 7.77 13.81
CA GLU A 66 13.17 6.54 13.14
C GLU A 66 12.57 6.45 11.73
N LEU A 67 11.26 6.78 11.58
CA LEU A 67 10.58 6.79 10.29
C LEU A 67 11.08 7.92 9.37
N ASN A 68 11.38 9.10 9.91
CA ASN A 68 11.98 10.17 9.12
C ASN A 68 13.36 9.77 8.61
N ASN A 69 14.24 9.25 9.47
CA ASN A 69 15.57 8.77 9.08
C ASN A 69 15.47 7.65 8.03
N PHE A 70 14.51 6.74 8.19
CA PHE A 70 14.26 5.68 7.20
C PHE A 70 13.81 6.27 5.86
N SER A 71 12.87 7.20 5.86
CA SER A 71 12.41 7.84 4.63
C SER A 71 13.52 8.59 3.89
N ASP A 72 14.44 9.22 4.63
CA ASP A 72 15.55 10.00 4.06
C ASP A 72 16.65 9.12 3.42
N GLN A 73 16.67 7.83 3.77
CA GLN A 73 17.56 6.84 3.14
C GLN A 73 17.03 6.38 1.77
N LEU A 74 15.73 6.54 1.47
CA LEU A 74 15.08 6.09 0.25
C LEU A 74 15.24 7.11 -0.90
N LYS A 75 16.48 7.53 -1.21
CA LYS A 75 16.79 8.61 -2.18
C LYS A 75 16.39 8.30 -3.63
N ASP A 76 16.33 7.03 -3.98
CA ASP A 76 15.98 6.56 -5.33
C ASP A 76 14.48 6.46 -5.58
N PHE A 77 13.67 6.74 -4.53
CA PHE A 77 12.21 6.64 -4.54
C PHE A 77 11.57 7.99 -4.28
N ASP A 78 10.36 8.17 -4.78
CA ASP A 78 9.48 9.26 -4.38
C ASP A 78 8.68 8.80 -3.15
N VAL A 79 9.03 9.31 -1.97
CA VAL A 79 8.45 8.85 -0.70
C VAL A 79 7.29 9.72 -0.28
N TYR A 80 6.12 9.10 -0.10
CA TYR A 80 4.93 9.72 0.46
C TYR A 80 4.71 9.23 1.88
N LYS A 81 4.52 10.18 2.80
CA LYS A 81 4.38 9.95 4.24
C LYS A 81 2.94 10.16 4.66
N TYR A 82 2.36 9.19 5.34
CA TYR A 82 1.00 9.27 5.88
C TYR A 82 0.96 8.65 7.28
N HIS A 83 0.02 9.11 8.09
CA HIS A 83 -0.40 8.39 9.28
C HIS A 83 -1.89 8.07 9.21
N PHE A 84 -2.29 7.02 9.91
CA PHE A 84 -3.67 6.56 9.89
C PHE A 84 -4.13 6.08 11.26
N SER A 85 -5.43 6.13 11.46
CA SER A 85 -6.17 5.47 12.52
C SER A 85 -7.49 4.92 11.94
N ASP A 86 -8.57 5.64 12.00
CA ASP A 86 -9.82 5.37 11.26
C ASP A 86 -9.75 5.86 9.81
N LYS A 87 -9.02 6.95 9.58
CA LYS A 87 -8.78 7.59 8.28
C LYS A 87 -7.31 7.89 8.08
N ILE A 88 -6.94 8.21 6.85
CA ILE A 88 -5.58 8.62 6.49
C ILE A 88 -5.44 10.15 6.58
N TYR A 89 -4.27 10.55 7.06
CA TYR A 89 -3.83 11.94 7.14
C TYR A 89 -2.43 12.09 6.56
N ASP A 90 -2.12 13.27 6.03
CA ASP A 90 -0.82 13.55 5.43
C ASP A 90 0.27 13.73 6.49
N GLY A 91 1.46 13.23 6.18
CA GLY A 91 2.64 13.31 7.04
C GLY A 91 2.67 12.28 8.17
N PHE A 92 3.77 12.28 8.91
CA PHE A 92 3.90 11.51 10.15
C PHE A 92 3.44 12.33 11.36
N THR A 93 3.12 11.65 12.46
CA THR A 93 2.71 12.28 13.71
C THR A 93 3.40 11.64 14.92
N ASP A 94 3.62 12.43 15.95
CA ASP A 94 4.04 11.98 17.29
C ASP A 94 2.85 11.73 18.24
N VAL A 95 1.64 12.07 17.77
CA VAL A 95 0.40 11.97 18.56
C VAL A 95 -0.33 10.68 18.23
N ASN A 96 -0.29 9.70 19.14
CA ASN A 96 -0.99 8.42 19.03
C ASN A 96 -2.29 8.46 19.87
N ASN A 97 -3.34 9.05 19.33
CA ASN A 97 -4.63 9.22 20.02
C ASN A 97 -5.82 8.55 19.31
N GLY A 98 -5.57 7.89 18.18
CA GLY A 98 -6.59 7.19 17.42
C GLY A 98 -7.27 6.09 18.22
N LEU A 99 -8.61 6.08 18.26
CA LEU A 99 -9.40 5.04 18.93
C LEU A 99 -9.52 3.77 18.10
N TYR A 100 -9.36 3.90 16.79
CA TYR A 100 -9.53 2.82 15.83
C TYR A 100 -8.27 2.62 15.02
N THR A 101 -8.03 1.37 14.62
CA THR A 101 -7.03 0.97 13.64
C THR A 101 -7.74 0.26 12.51
N ASN A 102 -7.83 0.89 11.34
CA ASN A 102 -8.56 0.40 10.17
C ASN A 102 -7.63 0.24 8.97
N TYR A 103 -6.98 -0.92 8.88
CA TYR A 103 -6.05 -1.21 7.78
C TYR A 103 -6.74 -1.27 6.43
N SER A 104 -7.92 -1.89 6.34
CA SER A 104 -8.61 -2.04 5.06
C SER A 104 -8.90 -0.68 4.44
N ASN A 105 -9.46 0.26 5.22
CA ASN A 105 -9.71 1.60 4.72
C ASN A 105 -8.42 2.34 4.34
N ALA A 106 -7.34 2.17 5.13
CA ALA A 106 -6.06 2.79 4.84
C ALA A 106 -5.43 2.27 3.54
N LEU A 107 -5.44 0.95 3.33
CA LEU A 107 -4.89 0.34 2.11
C LEU A 107 -5.73 0.66 0.87
N ASP A 108 -7.07 0.66 1.00
CA ASP A 108 -7.98 0.99 -0.10
C ASP A 108 -7.84 2.46 -0.53
N ASP A 109 -7.70 3.38 0.44
CA ASP A 109 -7.50 4.81 0.16
C ASP A 109 -6.15 5.06 -0.55
N ILE A 110 -5.06 4.43 -0.09
CA ILE A 110 -3.76 4.51 -0.78
C ILE A 110 -3.84 3.91 -2.18
N SER A 111 -4.43 2.74 -2.32
CA SER A 111 -4.58 2.09 -3.64
C SER A 111 -5.35 2.98 -4.62
N SER A 112 -6.37 3.67 -4.12
CA SER A 112 -7.18 4.61 -4.92
C SER A 112 -6.41 5.87 -5.29
N ARG A 113 -5.69 6.48 -4.35
CA ARG A 113 -4.89 7.72 -4.58
C ARG A 113 -3.75 7.50 -5.57
N PHE A 114 -3.20 6.29 -5.61
CA PHE A 114 -2.04 5.93 -6.43
C PHE A 114 -2.38 4.99 -7.60
N SER A 115 -3.66 4.79 -7.93
CA SER A 115 -4.13 3.82 -8.95
C SER A 115 -3.49 3.99 -10.34
N ASN A 116 -3.13 5.24 -10.71
CA ASN A 116 -2.51 5.56 -12.00
C ASN A 116 -1.07 6.05 -11.86
N LYS A 117 -0.40 5.73 -10.75
CA LYS A 117 0.97 6.13 -10.46
C LYS A 117 1.86 4.91 -10.32
N ASN A 118 3.17 5.10 -10.46
CA ASN A 118 4.18 4.04 -10.31
C ASN A 118 4.40 3.68 -8.83
N LEU A 119 3.34 3.20 -8.14
CA LEU A 119 3.42 2.76 -6.75
C LEU A 119 4.14 1.41 -6.68
N SER A 120 5.34 1.42 -6.15
CA SER A 120 6.24 0.27 -6.06
C SER A 120 5.97 -0.58 -4.81
N SER A 121 5.77 0.07 -3.66
CA SER A 121 5.53 -0.64 -2.40
C SER A 121 4.89 0.25 -1.35
N ILE A 122 4.28 -0.39 -0.35
CA ILE A 122 3.73 0.24 0.84
C ILE A 122 4.54 -0.26 2.04
N VAL A 123 5.01 0.64 2.90
CA VAL A 123 5.64 0.32 4.18
C VAL A 123 4.65 0.65 5.29
N LEU A 124 4.20 -0.36 6.01
CA LEU A 124 3.22 -0.24 7.08
C LEU A 124 3.93 -0.37 8.44
N ALA A 125 3.94 0.69 9.23
CA ALA A 125 4.49 0.71 10.58
C ALA A 125 3.36 0.64 11.61
N SER A 126 3.16 -0.51 12.26
CA SER A 126 2.06 -0.76 13.19
C SER A 126 2.35 -1.94 14.13
N ASP A 127 1.54 -2.11 15.18
CA ASP A 127 1.61 -3.26 16.10
C ASP A 127 0.83 -4.50 15.61
N GLY A 128 0.15 -4.40 14.47
CA GLY A 128 -0.63 -5.49 13.90
C GLY A 128 -2.04 -5.65 14.50
N MET A 129 -2.42 -4.82 15.44
CA MET A 129 -3.73 -4.89 16.09
C MET A 129 -4.74 -4.00 15.37
N TYR A 130 -5.77 -4.59 14.77
CA TYR A 130 -6.88 -3.84 14.17
C TYR A 130 -8.17 -4.10 14.93
N ASN A 131 -9.00 -3.07 15.05
CA ASN A 131 -10.27 -3.13 15.75
C ASN A 131 -11.45 -2.56 14.92
N LYS A 132 -11.18 -2.18 13.67
CA LYS A 132 -12.19 -1.71 12.73
C LYS A 132 -11.85 -2.15 11.29
N GLY A 133 -12.89 -2.31 10.47
CA GLY A 133 -12.75 -2.74 9.08
C GLY A 133 -12.69 -4.25 8.90
N SER A 134 -12.48 -4.69 7.67
CA SER A 134 -12.31 -6.09 7.31
C SER A 134 -10.89 -6.57 7.59
N ASN A 135 -10.70 -7.89 7.64
CA ASN A 135 -9.37 -8.46 7.79
C ASN A 135 -8.50 -8.08 6.58
N PRO A 136 -7.37 -7.38 6.79
CA PRO A 136 -6.53 -6.86 5.70
C PRO A 136 -5.95 -7.94 4.79
N LEU A 137 -5.84 -9.19 5.26
CA LEU A 137 -5.36 -10.31 4.45
C LEU A 137 -6.33 -10.67 3.32
N TYR A 138 -7.62 -10.40 3.48
CA TYR A 138 -8.64 -10.72 2.49
C TYR A 138 -9.16 -9.50 1.72
N SER A 139 -8.90 -8.29 2.21
CA SER A 139 -9.36 -7.05 1.58
C SER A 139 -8.37 -6.47 0.58
N ASN A 140 -7.09 -6.85 0.67
CA ASN A 140 -6.07 -6.31 -0.21
C ASN A 140 -6.05 -7.05 -1.56
N ASN A 141 -6.78 -6.51 -2.54
CA ASN A 141 -6.78 -7.00 -3.93
C ASN A 141 -5.63 -6.41 -4.78
N SER A 142 -4.74 -5.60 -4.20
CA SER A 142 -3.65 -5.00 -4.94
C SER A 142 -2.44 -5.93 -5.03
N SER A 143 -1.80 -5.97 -6.20
CA SER A 143 -0.54 -6.69 -6.42
C SER A 143 0.68 -5.95 -5.84
N ILE A 144 0.46 -4.87 -5.08
CA ILE A 144 1.51 -4.02 -4.53
C ILE A 144 2.07 -4.69 -3.26
N PRO A 145 3.39 -4.89 -3.16
CA PRO A 145 4.00 -5.49 -1.98
C PRO A 145 3.87 -4.56 -0.77
N ILE A 146 3.51 -5.16 0.37
CA ILE A 146 3.41 -4.48 1.66
C ILE A 146 4.54 -4.97 2.56
N HIS A 147 5.42 -4.06 2.97
CA HIS A 147 6.47 -4.31 3.96
C HIS A 147 6.00 -3.83 5.33
N VAL A 148 6.17 -4.63 6.37
CA VAL A 148 5.68 -4.31 7.71
C VAL A 148 6.83 -4.03 8.66
N ILE A 149 6.75 -2.90 9.37
CA ILE A 149 7.61 -2.56 10.52
C ILE A 149 6.78 -2.79 11.79
N GLY A 150 7.14 -3.82 12.55
CA GLY A 150 6.46 -4.14 13.80
C GLY A 150 6.77 -3.15 14.91
N LEU A 151 5.75 -2.48 15.43
CA LEU A 151 5.86 -1.51 16.53
C LEU A 151 5.38 -2.06 17.88
N GLY A 152 4.88 -3.29 17.89
CA GLY A 152 4.35 -3.92 19.08
C GLY A 152 5.41 -4.21 20.14
N ASP A 153 5.00 -4.14 21.39
CA ASP A 153 5.80 -4.64 22.51
C ASP A 153 5.72 -6.18 22.52
N THR A 154 6.82 -6.83 22.19
CA THR A 154 6.93 -8.29 22.19
C THR A 154 7.18 -8.87 23.58
N THR A 155 7.25 -8.04 24.62
CA THR A 155 7.39 -8.52 25.99
C THR A 155 6.11 -9.21 26.44
N ILE A 156 6.17 -10.53 26.62
CA ILE A 156 5.07 -11.29 27.20
C ILE A 156 4.90 -10.83 28.64
N LEU A 157 3.80 -10.13 28.90
CA LEU A 157 3.46 -9.72 30.27
C LEU A 157 3.13 -10.97 31.09
N LYS A 158 3.40 -10.88 32.40
CA LYS A 158 2.94 -11.92 33.34
C LYS A 158 1.44 -11.83 33.45
N ASP A 159 0.75 -12.88 33.11
CA ASP A 159 -0.71 -12.92 33.13
C ASP A 159 -1.22 -14.28 33.60
N ILE A 160 -2.36 -14.27 34.28
CA ILE A 160 -3.15 -15.47 34.61
C ILE A 160 -4.59 -15.16 34.25
N ARG A 161 -5.15 -15.98 33.36
CA ARG A 161 -6.52 -15.81 32.92
C ARG A 161 -7.30 -17.12 32.90
N ILE A 162 -8.58 -17.04 33.19
CA ILE A 162 -9.51 -18.13 32.96
C ILE A 162 -9.92 -18.08 31.48
N THR A 163 -9.58 -19.12 30.72
CA THR A 163 -9.86 -19.19 29.28
C THR A 163 -11.21 -19.84 28.98
N ASN A 164 -11.63 -20.77 29.81
CA ASN A 164 -12.89 -21.44 29.63
C ASN A 164 -13.40 -22.02 30.97
N VAL A 165 -14.71 -22.11 31.11
CA VAL A 165 -15.38 -22.83 32.19
C VAL A 165 -16.43 -23.71 31.56
N LYS A 166 -16.31 -25.03 31.78
CA LYS A 166 -17.29 -26.02 31.33
C LYS A 166 -18.00 -26.61 32.55
N ASN A 167 -19.30 -26.54 32.60
CA ASN A 167 -20.15 -27.12 33.63
C ASN A 167 -21.42 -27.68 32.98
N ASN A 168 -22.14 -28.50 33.73
CA ASN A 168 -23.45 -28.96 33.30
C ASN A 168 -24.47 -27.83 33.33
N ASP A 169 -25.23 -27.67 32.25
CA ASP A 169 -26.28 -26.64 32.14
C ASP A 169 -27.47 -26.92 33.03
N ILE A 170 -27.69 -28.21 33.37
CA ILE A 170 -28.81 -28.65 34.24
C ILE A 170 -28.24 -29.54 35.34
N VAL A 171 -28.57 -29.19 36.57
CA VAL A 171 -28.22 -29.94 37.78
C VAL A 171 -29.46 -30.11 38.66
N PHE A 172 -29.69 -31.34 39.13
CA PHE A 172 -30.81 -31.62 40.05
C PHE A 172 -30.40 -31.33 41.47
N LEU A 173 -31.37 -30.88 42.26
CA LEU A 173 -31.18 -30.62 43.68
C LEU A 173 -30.67 -31.87 44.41
N GLY A 174 -29.60 -31.72 45.17
CA GLY A 174 -28.96 -32.81 45.92
C GLY A 174 -27.89 -33.58 45.16
N ASN A 175 -27.68 -33.28 43.87
CA ASN A 175 -26.61 -33.91 43.09
C ASN A 175 -25.33 -33.07 43.05
N SER A 176 -24.19 -33.74 42.97
CA SER A 176 -22.89 -33.12 42.66
C SER A 176 -22.76 -32.94 41.16
N PHE A 177 -22.11 -31.88 40.77
CA PHE A 177 -21.73 -31.65 39.35
C PHE A 177 -20.25 -31.34 39.22
N ILE A 178 -19.71 -31.63 38.07
CA ILE A 178 -18.31 -31.35 37.71
C ILE A 178 -18.25 -30.01 36.99
N SER A 179 -17.30 -29.18 37.39
CA SER A 179 -16.95 -27.94 36.67
C SER A 179 -15.48 -27.96 36.31
N ASP A 180 -15.19 -27.94 35.00
CA ASP A 180 -13.83 -27.87 34.49
C ASP A 180 -13.48 -26.41 34.24
N ILE A 181 -12.45 -25.92 34.93
CA ILE A 181 -11.97 -24.54 34.80
C ILE A 181 -10.61 -24.57 34.14
N TYR A 182 -10.50 -23.99 32.94
CA TYR A 182 -9.27 -23.90 32.18
C TYR A 182 -8.56 -22.58 32.53
N ILE A 183 -7.34 -22.69 33.06
CA ILE A 183 -6.53 -21.55 33.45
C ILE A 183 -5.27 -21.57 32.61
N GLU A 184 -4.99 -20.45 31.95
CA GLU A 184 -3.75 -20.21 31.23
C GLU A 184 -2.88 -19.23 32.01
N SER A 185 -1.59 -19.51 32.09
CA SER A 185 -0.67 -18.63 32.82
C SER A 185 0.61 -18.38 32.03
N ASP A 186 0.94 -17.13 31.84
CA ASP A 186 2.15 -16.67 31.16
C ASP A 186 3.18 -16.20 32.19
N LYS A 187 4.41 -16.76 32.15
CA LYS A 187 5.56 -16.40 33.01
C LYS A 187 5.33 -16.49 34.54
N PHE A 188 4.35 -17.33 35.00
CA PHE A 188 4.11 -17.59 36.42
C PHE A 188 4.53 -19.00 36.87
N LYS A 189 5.40 -19.66 36.11
CA LYS A 189 5.88 -21.01 36.44
C LYS A 189 6.44 -21.06 37.86
N GLY A 190 5.93 -22.02 38.66
CA GLY A 190 6.36 -22.24 40.06
C GLY A 190 5.74 -21.28 41.08
N ARG A 191 4.75 -20.49 40.72
CA ARG A 191 3.99 -19.66 41.68
C ARG A 191 2.60 -20.28 41.94
N SER A 192 2.14 -20.17 43.18
CA SER A 192 0.79 -20.56 43.58
C SER A 192 -0.17 -19.39 43.37
N THR A 193 -1.40 -19.72 42.95
CA THR A 193 -2.52 -18.80 42.88
C THR A 193 -3.75 -19.43 43.52
N VAL A 194 -4.72 -18.63 43.89
CA VAL A 194 -5.96 -19.11 44.51
C VAL A 194 -7.10 -18.92 43.54
N LEU A 195 -7.79 -20.02 43.22
CA LEU A 195 -9.06 -20.00 42.52
C LEU A 195 -10.17 -19.92 43.53
N LYS A 196 -10.99 -18.86 43.50
CA LYS A 196 -12.12 -18.70 44.37
C LYS A 196 -13.43 -18.91 43.58
N ILE A 197 -14.23 -19.82 44.05
CA ILE A 197 -15.58 -20.08 43.51
C ILE A 197 -16.59 -19.59 44.56
N GLU A 198 -17.43 -18.65 44.14
CA GLU A 198 -18.48 -18.10 45.00
C GLU A 198 -19.85 -18.40 44.41
N HIS A 199 -20.73 -18.90 45.25
CA HIS A 199 -22.15 -19.08 44.95
C HIS A 199 -22.93 -17.88 45.47
N LYS A 200 -23.65 -17.16 44.59
CA LYS A 200 -24.65 -16.18 45.01
C LYS A 200 -25.91 -16.96 45.46
N GLY A 201 -25.92 -17.43 46.64
CA GLY A 201 -27.12 -17.99 47.29
C GLY A 201 -27.73 -16.98 48.25
N ASN A 202 -29.08 -16.98 48.34
CA ASN A 202 -29.80 -16.34 49.41
C ASN A 202 -29.35 -16.90 50.77
#